data_028c11bfa7316a905fd150e078dc885f
#
_entry.id   028c11bfa7316a905fd150e078dc885f
#
_cell.length_a   1.000
_cell.length_b   1.000
_cell.length_c   1.000
_cell.angle_alpha   90.00
_cell.angle_beta   90.00
_cell.angle_gamma   90.00
#
_symmetry.space_group_name_H-M   'P 1'
#
loop_
_entity.id
_entity.type
_entity.pdbx_description
1 polymer ?
#
loop_
_entity_poly.entity_id
_entity_poly.type
_entity_poly.pdbx_seq_one_letter_code
_entity_poly.pdbx_strand_id
1 'polypeptide(L)'
;MWLEAFNRRQRRHLQHFIWFCGSGLIVAVMLTKGIELKQEAEHTRLSVLKQTFYKSASALRQQWELEGKPPRLEIAKIDVEYTVRGWPVVITDGELDCQKMWDLLASRTSSVSFIQFRSKKELRSDRYNSCYYQISDGNWLELYFKNERIHINGFLTDQASFL
;
A
#
# COMPACT_ATOMS: atom_id res chain seq x y z
N MET A 1 59.50 29.06 23.48
CA MET A 1 59.54 28.01 22.42
C MET A 1 58.74 26.75 22.75
N TRP A 2 58.79 26.17 23.94
CA TRP A 2 58.03 24.95 24.28
C TRP A 2 56.52 25.13 24.43
N LEU A 3 56.06 26.24 24.95
CA LEU A 3 54.64 26.58 25.15
C LEU A 3 53.86 26.78 23.82
N GLU A 4 54.51 27.26 22.80
CA GLU A 4 53.86 27.47 21.50
C GLU A 4 53.70 26.16 20.72
N ALA A 5 54.64 25.20 20.88
CA ALA A 5 54.50 23.87 20.26
C ALA A 5 53.40 23.03 20.91
N PHE A 6 53.23 23.14 22.23
CA PHE A 6 52.17 22.49 22.98
C PHE A 6 50.80 23.04 22.57
N ASN A 7 50.66 24.33 22.44
CA ASN A 7 49.42 25.01 22.04
C ASN A 7 48.98 24.64 20.60
N ARG A 8 49.93 24.49 19.66
CA ARG A 8 49.65 24.04 18.27
C ARG A 8 49.15 22.60 18.19
N ARG A 9 49.69 21.69 19.00
CA ARG A 9 49.29 20.31 19.04
C ARG A 9 47.89 20.18 19.62
N GLN A 10 47.60 20.90 20.68
CA GLN A 10 46.29 20.93 21.32
C GLN A 10 45.20 21.53 20.41
N ARG A 11 45.50 22.56 19.63
CA ARG A 11 44.57 23.13 18.64
C ARG A 11 44.22 22.14 17.52
N ARG A 12 45.17 21.34 17.05
CA ARG A 12 44.86 20.30 16.02
C ARG A 12 43.96 19.23 16.56
N HIS A 13 44.16 18.74 17.77
CA HIS A 13 43.27 17.77 18.40
C HIS A 13 41.87 18.34 18.62
N LEU A 14 41.77 19.57 19.04
CA LEU A 14 40.49 20.26 19.20
C LEU A 14 39.75 20.43 17.86
N GLN A 15 40.46 20.77 16.79
CA GLN A 15 39.87 20.85 15.45
C GLN A 15 39.36 19.50 14.98
N HIS A 16 40.10 18.42 15.13
CA HIS A 16 39.63 17.09 14.77
C HIS A 16 38.41 16.66 15.60
N PHE A 17 38.42 16.99 16.89
CA PHE A 17 37.29 16.67 17.77
C PHE A 17 36.03 17.42 17.36
N ILE A 18 36.10 18.70 17.03
CA ILE A 18 34.98 19.50 16.52
C ILE A 18 34.43 18.91 15.20
N TRP A 19 35.31 18.51 14.28
CA TRP A 19 34.92 17.89 13.03
C TRP A 19 34.23 16.55 13.24
N PHE A 20 34.73 15.71 14.14
CA PHE A 20 34.11 14.42 14.49
C PHE A 20 32.75 14.61 15.17
N CYS A 21 32.64 15.53 16.12
CA CYS A 21 31.36 15.83 16.76
C CYS A 21 30.35 16.42 15.78
N GLY A 22 30.76 17.33 14.91
CA GLY A 22 29.93 17.94 13.89
C GLY A 22 29.41 16.91 12.87
N SER A 23 30.28 16.04 12.36
CA SER A 23 29.87 14.99 11.42
C SER A 23 28.97 13.95 12.08
N GLY A 24 29.23 13.55 13.31
CA GLY A 24 28.38 12.64 14.07
C GLY A 24 26.97 13.18 14.30
N LEU A 25 26.87 14.47 14.58
CA LEU A 25 25.58 15.15 14.78
C LEU A 25 24.75 15.19 13.48
N ILE A 26 25.40 15.48 12.35
CA ILE A 26 24.74 15.47 11.03
C ILE A 26 24.23 14.07 10.69
N VAL A 27 25.04 13.02 10.91
CA VAL A 27 24.63 11.64 10.67
C VAL A 27 23.45 11.24 11.56
N ALA A 28 23.47 11.59 12.85
CA ALA A 28 22.37 11.33 13.77
C ALA A 28 21.07 11.99 13.32
N VAL A 29 21.11 13.25 12.88
CA VAL A 29 19.93 13.96 12.35
C VAL A 29 19.43 13.32 11.06
N MET A 30 20.31 12.90 10.16
CA MET A 30 19.91 12.22 8.93
C MET A 30 19.25 10.87 9.20
N LEU A 31 19.73 10.10 10.17
CA LEU A 31 19.13 8.82 10.54
C LEU A 31 17.74 9.00 11.13
N THR A 32 17.53 9.95 12.03
CA THR A 32 16.20 10.19 12.62
C THR A 32 15.20 10.69 11.58
N LYS A 33 15.59 11.61 10.70
CA LYS A 33 14.72 12.10 9.62
C LYS A 33 14.44 11.04 8.56
N GLY A 34 15.39 10.17 8.27
CA GLY A 34 15.21 9.07 7.32
C GLY A 34 14.13 8.07 7.76
N ILE A 35 14.00 7.81 9.07
CA ILE A 35 12.96 6.92 9.60
C ILE A 35 11.57 7.55 9.47
N GLU A 36 11.42 8.84 9.83
CA GLU A 36 10.16 9.57 9.69
C GLU A 36 9.68 9.61 8.23
N LEU A 37 10.57 9.93 7.30
CA LEU A 37 10.27 9.99 5.86
C LEU A 37 9.82 8.63 5.29
N LYS A 38 10.38 7.54 5.78
CA LYS A 38 9.98 6.20 5.34
C LYS A 38 8.55 5.87 5.73
N GLN A 39 8.14 6.17 6.96
CA GLN A 39 6.77 5.93 7.42
C GLN A 39 5.75 6.79 6.65
N GLU A 40 6.06 8.05 6.39
CA GLU A 40 5.17 8.95 5.64
C GLU A 40 5.04 8.52 4.17
N ALA A 41 6.12 8.06 3.55
CA ALA A 41 6.11 7.52 2.18
C ALA A 41 5.25 6.25 2.06
N GLU A 42 5.29 5.35 3.04
CA GLU A 42 4.47 4.14 3.06
C GLU A 42 2.98 4.43 3.24
N HIS A 43 2.64 5.36 4.13
CA HIS A 43 1.25 5.82 4.29
C HIS A 43 0.70 6.44 3.00
N THR A 44 1.49 7.25 2.33
CA THR A 44 1.13 7.87 1.06
C THR A 44 0.93 6.83 -0.02
N ARG A 45 1.81 5.83 -0.12
CA ARG A 45 1.72 4.73 -1.08
C ARG A 45 0.41 3.94 -0.93
N LEU A 46 0.03 3.59 0.29
CA LEU A 46 -1.21 2.86 0.58
C LEU A 46 -2.46 3.70 0.23
N SER A 47 -2.42 4.98 0.55
CA SER A 47 -3.50 5.94 0.22
C SER A 47 -3.69 6.08 -1.29
N VAL A 48 -2.60 6.24 -2.04
CA VAL A 48 -2.63 6.32 -3.51
C VAL A 48 -3.17 5.02 -4.11
N LEU A 49 -2.74 3.86 -3.62
CA LEU A 49 -3.20 2.57 -4.10
C LEU A 49 -4.71 2.38 -3.87
N LYS A 50 -5.20 2.70 -2.67
CA LYS A 50 -6.62 2.69 -2.34
C LYS A 50 -7.43 3.57 -3.30
N GLN A 51 -6.98 4.80 -3.54
CA GLN A 51 -7.63 5.72 -4.46
C GLN A 51 -7.63 5.21 -5.90
N THR A 52 -6.53 4.59 -6.32
CA THR A 52 -6.38 3.99 -7.65
C THR A 52 -7.38 2.86 -7.86
N PHE A 53 -7.47 1.93 -6.92
CA PHE A 53 -8.41 0.82 -6.99
C PHE A 53 -9.85 1.31 -7.04
N TYR A 54 -10.18 2.29 -6.21
CA TYR A 54 -11.53 2.88 -6.22
C TYR A 54 -11.85 3.57 -7.56
N LYS A 55 -10.89 4.30 -8.14
CA LYS A 55 -11.04 4.91 -9.46
C LYS A 55 -11.22 3.87 -10.56
N SER A 56 -10.43 2.78 -10.55
CA SER A 56 -10.57 1.68 -11.50
C SER A 56 -11.93 1.01 -11.39
N ALA A 57 -12.38 0.69 -10.18
CA ALA A 57 -13.70 0.11 -9.95
C ALA A 57 -14.83 1.04 -10.40
N SER A 58 -14.70 2.34 -10.15
CA SER A 58 -15.68 3.36 -10.59
C SER A 58 -15.72 3.51 -12.10
N ALA A 59 -14.58 3.45 -12.78
CA ALA A 59 -14.52 3.47 -14.25
C ALA A 59 -15.19 2.25 -14.87
N LEU A 60 -14.98 1.06 -14.30
CA LEU A 60 -15.65 -0.17 -14.72
C LEU A 60 -17.17 -0.09 -14.51
N ARG A 61 -17.60 0.50 -13.41
CA ARG A 61 -19.02 0.76 -13.15
C ARG A 61 -19.62 1.71 -14.18
N GLN A 62 -18.92 2.80 -14.54
CA GLN A 62 -19.38 3.71 -15.58
C GLN A 62 -19.48 3.01 -16.94
N GLN A 63 -18.50 2.17 -17.30
CA GLN A 63 -18.54 1.37 -18.50
C GLN A 63 -19.78 0.44 -18.52
N TRP A 64 -20.04 -0.26 -17.41
CA TRP A 64 -21.23 -1.09 -17.22
C TRP A 64 -22.55 -0.31 -17.44
N GLU A 65 -22.64 0.91 -16.91
CA GLU A 65 -23.81 1.78 -17.13
C GLU A 65 -23.99 2.15 -18.60
N LEU A 66 -22.90 2.46 -19.31
CA LEU A 66 -22.91 2.82 -20.73
C LEU A 66 -23.26 1.63 -21.64
N GLU A 67 -22.88 0.42 -21.26
CA GLU A 67 -23.17 -0.80 -22.02
C GLU A 67 -24.57 -1.40 -21.74
N GLY A 68 -25.41 -0.67 -21.05
CA GLY A 68 -26.81 -1.09 -20.77
C GLY A 68 -26.97 -2.05 -19.61
N LYS A 69 -26.01 -2.05 -18.70
CA LYS A 69 -26.05 -2.82 -17.44
C LYS A 69 -26.11 -4.35 -17.62
N PRO A 70 -25.24 -4.93 -18.45
CA PRO A 70 -25.21 -6.38 -18.64
C PRO A 70 -24.79 -7.07 -17.33
N PRO A 71 -25.27 -8.31 -17.05
CA PRO A 71 -24.90 -9.03 -15.84
C PRO A 71 -23.43 -9.44 -15.79
N ARG A 72 -22.80 -9.58 -16.96
CA ARG A 72 -21.39 -9.98 -17.14
C ARG A 72 -20.76 -9.23 -18.31
N LEU A 73 -19.48 -8.93 -18.19
CA LEU A 73 -18.63 -8.38 -19.24
C LEU A 73 -17.26 -9.04 -19.20
N GLU A 74 -16.70 -9.32 -20.37
CA GLU A 74 -15.31 -9.75 -20.48
C GLU A 74 -14.41 -8.53 -20.60
N ILE A 75 -13.51 -8.32 -19.65
CA ILE A 75 -12.57 -7.21 -19.60
C ILE A 75 -11.15 -7.76 -19.45
N ALA A 76 -10.30 -7.47 -20.41
CA ALA A 76 -8.92 -7.97 -20.45
C ALA A 76 -8.79 -9.49 -20.25
N LYS A 77 -9.70 -10.29 -20.82
CA LYS A 77 -9.82 -11.75 -20.70
C LYS A 77 -10.21 -12.21 -19.29
N ILE A 78 -10.78 -11.34 -18.48
CA ILE A 78 -11.35 -11.66 -17.19
C ILE A 78 -12.86 -11.53 -17.30
N ASP A 79 -13.59 -12.58 -16.93
CA ASP A 79 -15.05 -12.54 -16.81
C ASP A 79 -15.42 -11.76 -15.55
N VAL A 80 -16.00 -10.59 -15.73
CA VAL A 80 -16.40 -9.69 -14.65
C VAL A 80 -17.91 -9.74 -14.50
N GLU A 81 -18.39 -10.13 -13.34
CA GLU A 81 -19.76 -9.97 -12.93
C GLU A 81 -19.99 -8.61 -12.28
N TYR A 82 -21.23 -8.17 -12.22
CA TYR A 82 -21.56 -6.90 -11.58
C TYR A 82 -22.59 -7.10 -10.48
N THR A 83 -22.37 -6.42 -9.35
CA THR A 83 -23.39 -6.36 -8.29
C THR A 83 -24.63 -5.62 -8.80
N VAL A 84 -25.73 -5.70 -8.08
CA VAL A 84 -26.96 -4.94 -8.39
C VAL A 84 -26.71 -3.43 -8.51
N ARG A 85 -25.66 -2.95 -7.84
CA ARG A 85 -25.26 -1.52 -7.88
C ARG A 85 -24.18 -1.24 -8.94
N GLY A 86 -23.83 -2.21 -9.78
CA GLY A 86 -22.88 -2.05 -10.88
C GLY A 86 -21.40 -2.10 -10.44
N TRP A 87 -21.10 -2.62 -9.26
CA TRP A 87 -19.70 -2.78 -8.86
C TRP A 87 -19.12 -4.07 -9.42
N PRO A 88 -17.90 -4.02 -9.99
CA PRO A 88 -17.28 -5.20 -10.60
C PRO A 88 -16.90 -6.22 -9.53
N VAL A 89 -17.16 -7.49 -9.83
CA VAL A 89 -16.84 -8.66 -9.01
C VAL A 89 -16.30 -9.76 -9.92
N VAL A 90 -15.23 -10.40 -9.54
CA VAL A 90 -14.72 -11.58 -10.23
C VAL A 90 -14.94 -12.80 -9.34
N ILE A 91 -15.74 -13.75 -9.80
CA ILE A 91 -16.10 -14.95 -9.07
C ILE A 91 -15.50 -16.17 -9.79
N THR A 92 -14.81 -17.01 -9.05
CA THR A 92 -14.36 -18.33 -9.51
C THR A 92 -14.79 -19.36 -8.47
N ASP A 93 -15.41 -20.44 -8.91
CA ASP A 93 -15.93 -21.52 -8.04
C ASP A 93 -16.89 -21.04 -6.91
N GLY A 94 -17.62 -19.96 -7.16
CA GLY A 94 -18.59 -19.40 -6.22
C GLY A 94 -17.99 -18.46 -5.16
N GLU A 95 -16.70 -18.20 -5.20
CA GLU A 95 -16.01 -17.30 -4.29
C GLU A 95 -15.34 -16.13 -5.04
N LEU A 96 -15.10 -15.03 -4.33
CA LEU A 96 -14.37 -13.87 -4.87
C LEU A 96 -12.92 -14.28 -5.19
N ASP A 97 -12.54 -14.14 -6.46
CA ASP A 97 -11.19 -14.41 -6.93
C ASP A 97 -10.28 -13.22 -6.66
N CYS A 98 -9.56 -13.29 -5.56
CA CYS A 98 -8.70 -12.19 -5.11
C CYS A 98 -7.55 -11.86 -6.07
N GLN A 99 -7.00 -12.89 -6.77
CA GLN A 99 -5.95 -12.66 -7.75
C GLN A 99 -6.49 -11.89 -8.96
N LYS A 100 -7.57 -12.37 -9.55
CA LYS A 100 -8.17 -11.71 -10.71
C LYS A 100 -8.76 -10.34 -10.36
N MET A 101 -9.30 -10.16 -9.15
CA MET A 101 -9.73 -8.84 -8.67
C MET A 101 -8.57 -7.85 -8.59
N TRP A 102 -7.40 -8.29 -8.11
CA TRP A 102 -6.20 -7.46 -8.16
C TRP A 102 -5.83 -7.09 -9.59
N ASP A 103 -5.72 -8.09 -10.47
CA ASP A 103 -5.31 -7.89 -11.87
C ASP A 103 -6.27 -6.95 -12.60
N LEU A 104 -7.56 -7.07 -12.35
CA LEU A 104 -8.59 -6.20 -12.92
C LEU A 104 -8.45 -4.73 -12.46
N LEU A 105 -8.25 -4.51 -11.16
CA LEU A 105 -8.22 -3.17 -10.58
C LEU A 105 -6.86 -2.49 -10.68
N ALA A 106 -5.76 -3.26 -10.69
CA ALA A 106 -4.41 -2.77 -10.81
C ALA A 106 -3.96 -2.57 -12.26
N SER A 107 -4.55 -3.25 -13.23
CA SER A 107 -4.10 -3.32 -14.64
C SER A 107 -3.93 -1.97 -15.33
N ARG A 108 -4.58 -0.92 -14.87
CA ARG A 108 -4.54 0.42 -15.49
C ARG A 108 -3.49 1.35 -14.90
N THR A 109 -2.79 0.99 -13.82
CA THR A 109 -2.06 2.02 -13.06
C THR A 109 -0.73 1.57 -12.50
N SER A 110 -0.36 0.27 -12.49
CA SER A 110 0.61 -0.07 -11.48
C SER A 110 1.87 -0.80 -11.88
N SER A 111 2.92 -0.13 -11.50
CA SER A 111 4.16 -0.72 -11.00
C SER A 111 4.03 -1.30 -9.57
N VAL A 112 2.83 -1.35 -8.97
CA VAL A 112 2.63 -1.85 -7.61
C VAL A 112 2.13 -3.28 -7.65
N SER A 113 2.92 -4.19 -7.08
CA SER A 113 2.55 -5.58 -6.84
C SER A 113 2.27 -5.80 -5.35
N PHE A 114 1.56 -6.87 -5.02
CA PHE A 114 1.45 -7.36 -3.65
C PHE A 114 2.48 -8.48 -3.41
N ILE A 115 2.86 -8.70 -2.15
CA ILE A 115 3.78 -9.78 -1.75
C ILE A 115 3.00 -11.09 -1.66
N GLN A 116 1.85 -11.04 -1.00
CA GLN A 116 0.94 -12.18 -0.83
C GLN A 116 -0.49 -11.67 -0.65
N PHE A 117 -1.46 -12.54 -0.86
CA PHE A 117 -2.85 -12.26 -0.55
C PHE A 117 -3.47 -13.36 0.30
N ARG A 118 -4.53 -13.02 1.02
CA ARG A 118 -5.36 -13.95 1.79
C ARG A 118 -6.82 -13.67 1.49
N SER A 119 -7.59 -14.72 1.33
CA SER A 119 -9.05 -14.66 1.24
C SER A 119 -9.62 -15.08 2.60
N LYS A 120 -10.55 -14.32 3.14
CA LYS A 120 -11.18 -14.62 4.42
C LYS A 120 -12.68 -14.39 4.32
N LYS A 121 -13.45 -15.36 4.76
CA LYS A 121 -14.90 -15.21 4.88
C LYS A 121 -15.18 -14.45 6.16
N GLU A 122 -15.46 -13.16 6.05
CA GLU A 122 -15.77 -12.31 7.19
C GLU A 122 -17.27 -12.03 7.34
N LEU A 123 -17.69 -11.82 8.59
CA LEU A 123 -19.05 -11.38 8.94
C LEU A 123 -19.45 -10.01 8.35
N ARG A 124 -18.49 -9.25 7.80
CA ARG A 124 -18.72 -7.94 7.17
C ARG A 124 -19.16 -8.02 5.72
N SER A 125 -18.96 -9.15 5.08
CA SER A 125 -19.35 -9.37 3.68
C SER A 125 -20.62 -10.22 3.65
N ASP A 126 -21.72 -9.62 3.28
CA ASP A 126 -23.03 -10.32 3.25
C ASP A 126 -23.06 -11.45 2.21
N ARG A 127 -22.18 -11.44 1.21
CA ARG A 127 -22.26 -12.34 0.05
C ARG A 127 -20.92 -12.87 -0.42
N TYR A 128 -19.85 -12.10 -0.32
CA TYR A 128 -18.54 -12.43 -0.84
C TYR A 128 -17.52 -12.51 0.29
N ASN A 129 -16.49 -13.32 0.11
CA ASN A 129 -15.31 -13.30 0.95
C ASN A 129 -14.54 -11.98 0.76
N SER A 130 -13.72 -11.60 1.74
CA SER A 130 -12.85 -10.41 1.67
C SER A 130 -11.46 -10.80 1.19
N CYS A 131 -10.82 -9.91 0.43
CA CYS A 131 -9.46 -10.07 -0.04
C CYS A 131 -8.51 -9.17 0.74
N TYR A 132 -7.43 -9.72 1.23
CA TYR A 132 -6.36 -9.01 1.95
C TYR A 132 -5.06 -9.13 1.17
N TYR A 133 -4.51 -8.01 0.73
CA TYR A 133 -3.27 -7.94 -0.04
C TYR A 133 -2.18 -7.30 0.81
N GLN A 134 -1.07 -7.99 1.01
CA GLN A 134 0.12 -7.43 1.64
C GLN A 134 0.93 -6.66 0.61
N ILE A 135 1.06 -5.36 0.79
CA ILE A 135 1.76 -4.47 -0.13
C ILE A 135 3.23 -4.32 0.26
N SER A 136 3.49 -4.21 1.55
CA SER A 136 4.82 -4.20 2.17
C SER A 136 4.72 -4.76 3.58
N ASP A 137 5.84 -4.89 4.27
CA ASP A 137 5.87 -5.40 5.65
C ASP A 137 4.96 -4.53 6.54
N GLY A 138 3.97 -5.17 7.15
CA GLY A 138 2.98 -4.51 8.01
C GLY A 138 1.87 -3.73 7.28
N ASN A 139 1.98 -3.51 5.96
CA ASN A 139 1.00 -2.74 5.20
C ASN A 139 0.06 -3.65 4.40
N TRP A 140 -1.22 -3.58 4.71
CA TRP A 140 -2.26 -4.38 4.09
C TRP A 140 -3.32 -3.52 3.41
N LEU A 141 -3.82 -4.01 2.28
CA LEU A 141 -5.00 -3.51 1.59
C LEU A 141 -6.12 -4.55 1.73
N GLU A 142 -7.25 -4.13 2.25
CA GLU A 142 -8.46 -4.92 2.35
C GLU A 142 -9.44 -4.50 1.26
N LEU A 143 -9.99 -5.47 0.54
CA LEU A 143 -11.07 -5.30 -0.41
C LEU A 143 -12.23 -6.17 0.00
N TYR A 144 -13.40 -5.57 0.24
CA TYR A 144 -14.60 -6.29 0.62
C TYR A 144 -15.86 -5.62 0.06
N PHE A 145 -16.97 -6.36 0.09
CA PHE A 145 -18.27 -5.87 -0.34
C PHE A 145 -19.21 -5.74 0.86
N LYS A 146 -19.93 -4.63 0.92
CA LYS A 146 -20.97 -4.37 1.92
C LYS A 146 -22.14 -3.67 1.26
N ASN A 147 -23.34 -4.18 1.42
CA ASN A 147 -24.54 -3.64 0.77
C ASN A 147 -24.37 -3.49 -0.75
N GLU A 148 -23.79 -4.49 -1.40
CA GLU A 148 -23.52 -4.52 -2.86
C GLU A 148 -22.59 -3.36 -3.35
N ARG A 149 -21.81 -2.79 -2.47
CA ARG A 149 -20.78 -1.78 -2.77
C ARG A 149 -19.39 -2.29 -2.44
N ILE A 150 -18.42 -1.93 -3.28
CA ILE A 150 -17.03 -2.21 -3.00
C ILE A 150 -16.49 -1.25 -1.94
N HIS A 151 -15.76 -1.78 -1.00
CA HIS A 151 -15.03 -1.05 0.02
C HIS A 151 -13.56 -1.45 -0.03
N ILE A 152 -12.70 -0.46 0.03
CA ILE A 152 -11.25 -0.65 -0.03
C ILE A 152 -10.64 0.13 1.13
N ASN A 153 -9.99 -0.59 2.05
CA ASN A 153 -9.34 -0.02 3.21
C ASN A 153 -7.85 -0.35 3.21
N GLY A 154 -7.05 0.55 3.73
CA GLY A 154 -5.65 0.28 4.04
C GLY A 154 -5.46 0.27 5.54
N PHE A 155 -4.70 -0.67 6.06
CA PHE A 155 -4.38 -0.72 7.49
C PHE A 155 -2.96 -1.24 7.71
N LEU A 156 -2.42 -0.86 8.87
CA LEU A 156 -1.13 -1.33 9.36
C LEU A 156 -1.37 -2.45 10.34
N THR A 157 -0.64 -3.54 10.19
CA THR A 157 -0.71 -4.66 11.14
C THR A 157 0.70 -5.06 11.54
N ASP A 158 0.95 -5.11 12.82
CA ASP A 158 2.09 -5.86 13.33
C ASP A 158 1.85 -7.35 13.05
N GLN A 159 2.87 -8.06 12.56
CA GLN A 159 2.81 -9.44 12.05
C GLN A 159 2.21 -10.46 13.04
N ALA A 160 2.04 -10.11 14.29
CA ALA A 160 1.57 -10.99 15.35
C ALA A 160 0.03 -11.20 15.43
N SER A 161 -0.76 -10.42 14.70
CA SER A 161 -2.23 -10.37 14.91
C SER A 161 -3.04 -11.23 13.94
N PHE A 162 -2.41 -11.95 13.00
CA PHE A 162 -3.11 -12.74 11.95
C PHE A 162 -2.83 -14.24 11.98
N LEU A 163 -2.35 -14.78 13.10
CA LEU A 163 -2.23 -16.24 13.32
C LEU A 163 -3.47 -16.80 14.00
#